data_e348668345a480ae59334895e6ec2d42
#
_entry.id   e348668345a480ae59334895e6ec2d42
#
_cell.length_a   1.000
_cell.length_b   1.000
_cell.length_c   1.000
_cell.angle_alpha   90.00
_cell.angle_beta   90.00
_cell.angle_gamma   90.00
#
_symmetry.space_group_name_H-M   'P 1'
#
loop_
_entity.id
_entity.type
_entity.pdbx_description
1 polymer ?
#
loop_
_entity_poly.entity_id
_entity_poly.type
_entity_poly.pdbx_seq_one_letter_code
_entity_poly.pdbx_strand_id
1 'polypeptide(L)'
;MTSARLTTPIARDRSRLLRIGSRRPAGAKAILPRLTGAGGQSLCSTSHRRRPQSWNGALNLDGWSRIFDSAVHLWSLTIHWSLPLLALFLIPTRLSAWTNGELSIWFDPDRGHALEPIIQKFENDTGIKVKLESPENRTDDFAMAVQVGKGPDIVIWAHDKVGEWADAGIIAPIEVSPELRDRLLPKAWEAVLHRGSIWGYPIALETVSLIYNKTLLEGPPPTQLSELVDLNAKIKKKHPEATAILWDYNSSYYSWGILASAGAYVFGKKEKDYDPQDVGVATSGAIAGLSEIISLIRAGVLPKSVTYSTVEEQMARSKIAMMISGPWAWPNLIKSGIDFGLAPVPGVDGHPGRPFVGVSVAYLNRSSPNQDLAREFLEHCVLTEEGLTAMDHGKPLGIPALISLEEKMVKNDPLLQELKLCVDGGEVMPNIPQTSRFFTSLGAALQIATNGQASPEAALKEAAANMRHL
;
A
#
# COMPACT_ATOMS: atom_id res chain seq x y z
N MET A 1 15.35 -0.71 -64.64
CA MET A 1 16.23 0.44 -64.87
C MET A 1 16.45 1.14 -63.58
N THR A 2 17.60 1.03 -63.12
CA THR A 2 18.67 1.68 -62.36
C THR A 2 18.36 1.78 -60.90
N SER A 3 18.86 0.94 -60.01
CA SER A 3 20.21 0.75 -59.42
C SER A 3 20.86 2.03 -58.87
N ALA A 4 20.94 2.14 -57.55
CA ALA A 4 22.09 2.74 -56.87
C ALA A 4 22.22 2.19 -55.45
N ARG A 5 23.30 1.42 -55.25
CA ARG A 5 23.90 1.06 -53.95
C ARG A 5 24.80 2.22 -53.49
N LEU A 6 24.95 2.40 -52.19
CA LEU A 6 26.16 2.94 -51.52
C LEU A 6 26.02 2.63 -50.06
N THR A 7 26.70 1.61 -49.55
CA THR A 7 28.02 1.48 -48.89
C THR A 7 28.12 2.11 -47.51
N THR A 8 28.19 1.23 -46.46
CA THR A 8 28.91 1.41 -45.18
C THR A 8 30.42 1.62 -45.46
N PRO A 9 31.30 2.11 -44.57
CA PRO A 9 31.49 1.71 -43.16
C PRO A 9 31.99 2.85 -42.27
N ILE A 10 32.17 2.64 -40.94
CA ILE A 10 33.44 2.74 -40.22
C ILE A 10 33.22 2.55 -38.71
N ALA A 11 33.80 1.46 -38.23
CA ALA A 11 34.09 1.21 -36.83
C ALA A 11 35.16 2.17 -36.32
N ARG A 12 35.05 2.62 -35.06
CA ARG A 12 36.21 3.08 -34.27
C ARG A 12 36.09 2.63 -32.84
N ASP A 13 36.83 1.60 -32.56
CA ASP A 13 37.46 1.16 -31.33
C ASP A 13 38.11 2.33 -30.51
N ARG A 14 37.82 2.44 -29.27
CA ARG A 14 38.66 3.10 -28.22
C ARG A 14 38.60 2.41 -26.92
N SER A 15 39.37 1.33 -26.80
CA SER A 15 39.92 0.83 -25.55
C SER A 15 41.05 1.77 -25.09
N ARG A 16 40.93 2.31 -23.87
CA ARG A 16 42.04 2.75 -22.96
C ARG A 16 41.48 2.85 -21.56
N LEU A 17 41.72 1.84 -20.76
CA LEU A 17 42.75 1.75 -19.71
C LEU A 17 42.90 3.00 -18.82
N LEU A 18 42.38 2.91 -17.59
CA LEU A 18 43.08 3.47 -16.42
C LEU A 18 42.88 2.53 -15.21
N ARG A 19 43.97 1.82 -14.90
CA ARG A 19 44.22 1.15 -13.60
C ARG A 19 44.70 2.21 -12.61
N ILE A 20 44.04 2.28 -11.45
CA ILE A 20 44.64 2.85 -10.23
C ILE A 20 44.25 1.90 -9.09
N GLY A 21 45.08 1.16 -8.60
CA GLY A 21 45.93 1.13 -7.48
C GLY A 21 45.17 0.77 -6.20
N SER A 22 45.21 -0.55 -5.85
CA SER A 22 44.87 -1.09 -4.52
C SER A 22 45.83 -0.60 -3.44
N ARG A 23 45.35 -0.10 -2.32
CA ARG A 23 46.05 -0.17 -1.02
C ARG A 23 45.02 -0.51 0.06
N ARG A 24 45.14 -1.74 0.60
CA ARG A 24 44.61 -2.15 1.90
C ARG A 24 45.53 -1.65 3.01
N PRO A 25 45.01 -1.28 4.18
CA PRO A 25 45.76 -1.51 5.43
C PRO A 25 45.16 -2.69 6.21
N ALA A 26 46.08 -3.46 6.74
CA ALA A 26 45.89 -4.62 7.60
C ALA A 26 45.62 -4.19 9.05
N GLY A 27 44.81 -4.97 9.77
CA GLY A 27 45.03 -5.36 11.16
C GLY A 27 44.37 -4.55 12.24
N ALA A 28 43.25 -5.05 12.77
CA ALA A 28 42.94 -4.93 14.19
C ALA A 28 42.18 -6.19 14.64
N LYS A 29 42.85 -7.01 15.44
CA LYS A 29 42.26 -8.11 16.20
C LYS A 29 41.42 -7.53 17.34
N ALA A 30 40.15 -7.89 17.45
CA ALA A 30 39.36 -7.69 18.66
C ALA A 30 39.10 -9.04 19.33
N ILE A 31 39.49 -9.09 20.58
CA ILE A 31 39.47 -10.19 21.54
C ILE A 31 38.07 -10.37 22.08
N LEU A 32 37.55 -11.59 22.01
CA LEU A 32 36.37 -12.06 22.77
C LEU A 32 36.78 -12.46 24.19
N PRO A 33 36.02 -12.20 25.22
CA PRO A 33 36.07 -13.01 26.43
C PRO A 33 34.92 -14.03 26.44
N ARG A 34 35.30 -15.29 26.53
CA ARG A 34 34.47 -16.40 27.01
C ARG A 34 34.18 -16.20 28.51
N LEU A 35 32.95 -16.42 28.89
CA LEU A 35 32.63 -16.80 30.28
C LEU A 35 31.86 -18.13 30.23
N THR A 36 32.51 -19.09 30.87
CA THR A 36 32.07 -20.44 31.20
C THR A 36 31.45 -20.49 32.60
N GLY A 37 30.53 -21.41 32.81
CA GLY A 37 30.29 -22.07 34.09
C GLY A 37 28.87 -21.87 34.65
N ALA A 38 28.01 -22.82 34.54
CA ALA A 38 27.79 -24.01 35.35
C ALA A 38 26.81 -23.85 36.52
N GLY A 39 25.82 -24.74 36.56
CA GLY A 39 25.19 -25.28 37.76
C GLY A 39 23.88 -24.60 38.11
N GLY A 40 22.70 -25.20 37.99
CA GLY A 40 22.25 -26.40 38.60
C GLY A 40 21.13 -26.10 39.57
N GLN A 41 20.08 -26.85 39.41
CA GLN A 41 19.06 -27.25 40.43
C GLN A 41 17.70 -26.56 40.47
N SER A 42 16.77 -27.35 40.07
CA SER A 42 15.36 -27.51 40.42
C SER A 42 15.04 -27.30 41.88
N LEU A 43 13.92 -26.65 42.19
CA LEU A 43 13.04 -27.05 43.27
C LEU A 43 11.61 -26.53 43.04
N CYS A 44 10.70 -27.45 43.09
CA CYS A 44 9.24 -27.39 43.12
C CYS A 44 8.75 -26.92 44.50
N SER A 45 7.74 -26.03 44.57
CA SER A 45 6.71 -26.12 45.65
C SER A 45 5.55 -25.14 45.41
N THR A 46 4.40 -25.65 45.09
CA THR A 46 3.08 -25.57 45.74
C THR A 46 2.52 -24.20 46.23
N SER A 47 1.43 -23.85 45.54
CA SER A 47 0.15 -23.32 46.04
C SER A 47 0.08 -22.40 47.27
N HIS A 48 -0.58 -21.25 47.11
CA HIS A 48 -1.73 -20.89 47.97
C HIS A 48 -2.52 -19.70 47.35
N ARG A 49 -3.80 -19.97 47.05
CA ARG A 49 -4.83 -18.96 46.80
C ARG A 49 -5.11 -18.18 48.09
N ARG A 50 -5.15 -16.85 48.05
CA ARG A 50 -5.91 -16.01 48.98
C ARG A 50 -6.67 -14.93 48.21
N ARG A 51 -8.00 -14.92 48.41
CA ARG A 51 -8.93 -13.85 48.01
C ARG A 51 -8.70 -12.64 48.93
N PRO A 52 -8.88 -11.39 48.42
CA PRO A 52 -8.99 -10.23 49.34
C PRO A 52 -10.44 -10.08 49.82
N GLN A 53 -10.54 -9.86 51.08
CA GLN A 53 -11.77 -9.52 51.83
C GLN A 53 -12.23 -8.09 51.50
N SER A 54 -13.55 -7.94 51.46
CA SER A 54 -14.30 -6.70 51.41
C SER A 54 -14.10 -5.89 52.72
N TRP A 55 -13.78 -4.60 52.58
CA TRP A 55 -13.89 -3.63 53.67
C TRP A 55 -15.04 -2.68 53.37
N ASN A 56 -16.16 -2.86 54.13
CA ASN A 56 -17.18 -1.86 54.36
C ASN A 56 -16.77 -1.04 55.56
N GLY A 57 -16.51 0.25 55.38
CA GLY A 57 -16.28 1.22 56.43
C GLY A 57 -17.03 2.50 56.08
N ALA A 58 -18.21 2.67 56.64
CA ALA A 58 -18.97 3.90 56.62
C ALA A 58 -18.25 4.97 57.46
N LEU A 59 -17.88 6.09 56.85
CA LEU A 59 -17.42 7.29 57.55
C LEU A 59 -18.57 8.27 57.71
N ASN A 60 -18.89 8.50 58.97
CA ASN A 60 -19.86 9.41 59.51
C ASN A 60 -19.40 10.88 59.29
N LEU A 61 -20.20 11.67 58.54
CA LEU A 61 -19.99 13.09 58.25
C LEU A 61 -20.89 13.98 59.10
N ASP A 62 -20.63 14.01 60.41
CA ASP A 62 -21.23 15.02 61.29
C ASP A 62 -20.12 15.66 62.14
N GLY A 63 -19.67 16.84 61.79
CA GLY A 63 -18.72 17.54 62.64
C GLY A 63 -17.92 18.72 62.05
N TRP A 64 -18.36 19.36 60.97
CA TRP A 64 -17.65 20.56 60.46
C TRP A 64 -18.59 21.69 60.00
N SER A 65 -19.55 22.08 60.82
CA SER A 65 -20.47 23.20 60.52
C SER A 65 -20.41 24.37 61.52
N ARG A 66 -19.29 24.68 62.16
CA ARG A 66 -19.15 25.83 63.01
C ARG A 66 -17.81 26.52 63.07
N ILE A 67 -17.20 26.85 61.93
CA ILE A 67 -16.03 27.78 61.85
C ILE A 67 -15.99 28.57 60.55
N PHE A 68 -17.10 29.08 60.05
CA PHE A 68 -17.06 29.98 58.86
C PHE A 68 -18.18 31.04 58.94
N ASP A 69 -18.29 31.74 60.06
CA ASP A 69 -19.22 32.87 60.18
C ASP A 69 -18.58 34.09 60.89
N SER A 70 -17.36 34.47 60.56
CA SER A 70 -16.78 35.70 61.05
C SER A 70 -15.65 36.28 60.23
N ALA A 71 -15.69 36.22 58.89
CA ALA A 71 -14.67 36.88 58.05
C ALA A 71 -15.20 37.39 56.69
N VAL A 72 -16.42 37.93 56.64
CA VAL A 72 -17.00 38.47 55.39
C VAL A 72 -17.50 39.89 55.62
N HIS A 73 -16.71 40.78 56.16
CA HIS A 73 -17.02 42.22 56.13
C HIS A 73 -15.74 43.05 56.28
N LEU A 74 -14.79 43.02 55.39
CA LEU A 74 -13.76 44.08 55.27
C LEU A 74 -12.85 43.98 54.04
N TRP A 75 -13.35 43.47 52.86
CA TRP A 75 -12.57 43.53 51.63
C TRP A 75 -13.46 43.80 50.39
N SER A 76 -14.20 44.86 50.40
CA SER A 76 -15.02 45.27 49.25
C SER A 76 -14.78 46.72 48.86
N LEU A 77 -13.55 47.16 48.62
CA LEU A 77 -13.31 48.51 48.03
C LEU A 77 -11.98 48.72 47.31
N THR A 78 -11.22 47.74 46.83
CA THR A 78 -9.97 48.02 46.08
C THR A 78 -9.66 47.08 44.93
N ILE A 79 -10.63 46.37 44.28
CA ILE A 79 -10.37 45.60 43.07
C ILE A 79 -11.42 45.92 42.01
N HIS A 80 -11.41 47.16 41.49
CA HIS A 80 -12.26 47.51 40.36
C HIS A 80 -11.53 48.19 39.18
N TRP A 81 -10.20 48.22 39.18
CA TRP A 81 -9.47 48.89 38.07
C TRP A 81 -8.29 48.14 37.49
N SER A 82 -8.13 46.82 37.67
CA SER A 82 -7.01 46.01 37.10
C SER A 82 -7.40 44.78 36.24
N LEU A 83 -8.67 44.62 35.84
CA LEU A 83 -9.14 43.47 35.09
C LEU A 83 -9.36 43.67 33.55
N PRO A 84 -9.21 44.86 32.91
CA PRO A 84 -9.28 44.90 31.46
C PRO A 84 -7.94 44.75 30.73
N LEU A 85 -6.78 44.65 31.41
CA LEU A 85 -5.47 44.54 30.73
C LEU A 85 -4.94 43.07 30.65
N LEU A 86 -5.54 42.11 31.33
CA LEU A 86 -5.12 40.70 31.22
C LEU A 86 -5.95 39.88 30.22
N ALA A 87 -7.07 40.43 29.70
CA ALA A 87 -7.89 39.77 28.69
C ALA A 87 -7.38 40.00 27.25
N LEU A 88 -6.34 40.80 27.04
CA LEU A 88 -5.79 41.10 25.71
C LEU A 88 -4.61 40.18 25.33
N PHE A 89 -4.22 39.20 26.19
CA PHE A 89 -3.13 38.26 25.91
C PHE A 89 -3.55 36.81 25.75
N LEU A 90 -4.86 36.51 25.69
CA LEU A 90 -5.39 35.21 25.33
C LEU A 90 -6.17 35.30 24.01
N ILE A 91 -5.60 36.00 23.00
CA ILE A 91 -5.87 35.62 21.63
C ILE A 91 -5.13 34.29 21.47
N PRO A 92 -5.82 33.12 21.35
CA PRO A 92 -5.12 31.94 20.88
C PRO A 92 -4.56 32.34 19.52
N THR A 93 -3.27 32.59 19.45
CA THR A 93 -2.57 32.48 18.18
C THR A 93 -2.93 31.07 17.74
N ARG A 94 -3.94 30.96 16.87
CA ARG A 94 -4.09 29.77 16.06
C ARG A 94 -2.75 29.67 15.36
N LEU A 95 -1.86 28.84 15.88
CA LEU A 95 -0.74 28.34 15.10
C LEU A 95 -1.42 27.72 13.89
N SER A 96 -1.45 28.46 12.79
CA SER A 96 -1.93 27.93 11.53
C SER A 96 -1.08 26.68 11.28
N ALA A 97 -1.74 25.55 11.16
CA ALA A 97 -1.07 24.30 10.75
C ALA A 97 -0.51 24.43 9.32
N TRP A 98 -0.86 25.51 8.63
CA TRP A 98 -0.62 25.80 7.24
C TRP A 98 0.25 27.03 7.09
N THR A 99 1.29 26.93 6.27
CA THR A 99 2.18 28.04 5.95
C THR A 99 1.67 28.74 4.68
N ASN A 100 1.42 30.05 4.74
CA ASN A 100 1.06 30.79 3.55
C ASN A 100 2.19 30.73 2.51
N GLY A 101 1.85 30.42 1.25
CA GLY A 101 2.83 30.27 0.18
C GLY A 101 3.59 28.95 0.20
N GLU A 102 3.04 27.94 0.88
CA GLU A 102 3.57 26.57 0.93
C GLU A 102 2.46 25.56 0.63
N LEU A 103 2.76 24.57 -0.19
CA LEU A 103 1.93 23.41 -0.47
C LEU A 103 2.61 22.18 0.09
N SER A 104 1.93 21.42 0.95
CA SER A 104 2.46 20.22 1.60
C SER A 104 1.86 18.94 1.00
N ILE A 105 2.71 17.97 0.66
CA ILE A 105 2.33 16.73 0.00
C ILE A 105 2.91 15.54 0.76
N TRP A 106 2.07 14.55 1.09
CA TRP A 106 2.53 13.27 1.61
C TRP A 106 2.47 12.21 0.53
N PHE A 107 3.63 11.65 0.19
CA PHE A 107 3.75 10.67 -0.88
C PHE A 107 4.82 9.61 -0.61
N ASP A 108 4.93 8.62 -1.50
CA ASP A 108 6.03 7.66 -1.57
C ASP A 108 7.35 8.40 -1.81
N PRO A 109 8.42 8.10 -1.05
CA PRO A 109 9.65 8.88 -1.14
C PRO A 109 10.30 8.82 -2.52
N ASP A 110 10.33 7.65 -3.17
CA ASP A 110 11.01 7.46 -4.45
C ASP A 110 10.32 8.25 -5.57
N ARG A 111 8.98 8.14 -5.64
CA ARG A 111 8.17 8.90 -6.62
C ARG A 111 8.11 10.38 -6.29
N GLY A 112 8.13 10.73 -5.01
CA GLY A 112 8.14 12.12 -4.54
C GLY A 112 9.42 12.84 -4.92
N HIS A 113 10.59 12.25 -4.66
CA HIS A 113 11.88 12.81 -5.07
C HIS A 113 12.00 12.98 -6.60
N ALA A 114 11.41 12.07 -7.36
CA ALA A 114 11.41 12.20 -8.82
C ALA A 114 10.58 13.37 -9.34
N LEU A 115 9.65 13.91 -8.53
CA LEU A 115 8.91 15.13 -8.86
C LEU A 115 9.69 16.43 -8.59
N GLU A 116 10.86 16.39 -7.98
CA GLU A 116 11.63 17.60 -7.65
C GLU A 116 11.81 18.56 -8.83
N PRO A 117 12.14 18.13 -10.08
CA PRO A 117 12.24 19.05 -11.22
C PRO A 117 10.92 19.77 -11.55
N ILE A 118 9.81 19.05 -11.43
CA ILE A 118 8.46 19.59 -11.66
C ILE A 118 8.09 20.60 -10.57
N ILE A 119 8.40 20.26 -9.31
CA ILE A 119 8.21 21.11 -8.16
C ILE A 119 9.04 22.39 -8.30
N GLN A 120 10.32 22.28 -8.65
CA GLN A 120 11.20 23.44 -8.83
C GLN A 120 10.67 24.39 -9.90
N LYS A 121 10.14 23.86 -11.01
CA LYS A 121 9.51 24.66 -12.06
C LYS A 121 8.28 25.38 -11.52
N PHE A 122 7.38 24.68 -10.83
CA PHE A 122 6.19 25.26 -10.21
C PHE A 122 6.57 26.36 -9.20
N GLU A 123 7.56 26.13 -8.33
CA GLU A 123 8.06 27.10 -7.38
C GLU A 123 8.61 28.36 -8.05
N ASN A 124 9.35 28.20 -9.15
CA ASN A 124 9.91 29.31 -9.92
C ASN A 124 8.82 30.15 -10.62
N ASP A 125 7.80 29.48 -11.14
CA ASP A 125 6.71 30.12 -11.90
C ASP A 125 5.71 30.84 -10.98
N THR A 126 5.47 30.31 -9.77
CA THR A 126 4.42 30.79 -8.86
C THR A 126 4.93 31.47 -7.59
N GLY A 127 6.19 31.22 -7.21
CA GLY A 127 6.73 31.63 -5.91
C GLY A 127 6.23 30.79 -4.72
N ILE A 128 5.41 29.77 -4.96
CA ILE A 128 4.84 28.87 -3.94
C ILE A 128 5.82 27.74 -3.65
N LYS A 129 6.13 27.50 -2.38
CA LYS A 129 6.98 26.38 -1.97
C LYS A 129 6.20 25.07 -1.90
N VAL A 130 6.83 23.96 -2.31
CA VAL A 130 6.23 22.63 -2.22
C VAL A 130 7.07 21.73 -1.33
N LYS A 131 6.47 21.26 -0.24
CA LYS A 131 7.12 20.39 0.74
C LYS A 131 6.64 18.95 0.55
N LEU A 132 7.58 18.04 0.31
CA LEU A 132 7.33 16.59 0.25
C LEU A 132 7.69 15.95 1.58
N GLU A 133 6.80 15.09 2.08
CA GLU A 133 7.00 14.28 3.27
C GLU A 133 6.51 12.85 3.04
N SER A 134 7.09 11.89 3.76
CA SER A 134 6.79 10.47 3.60
C SER A 134 6.66 9.78 4.96
N PRO A 135 5.59 10.05 5.73
CA PRO A 135 5.33 9.34 7.00
C PRO A 135 5.20 7.83 6.79
N GLU A 136 5.69 7.03 7.74
CA GLU A 136 5.60 5.56 7.67
C GLU A 136 4.15 5.08 7.73
N ASN A 137 3.33 5.62 8.65
CA ASN A 137 1.91 5.27 8.82
C ASN A 137 1.00 6.27 8.10
N ARG A 138 1.32 6.60 6.85
CA ARG A 138 0.72 7.72 6.09
C ARG A 138 -0.81 7.78 6.16
N THR A 139 -1.51 6.64 6.06
CA THR A 139 -2.99 6.60 6.07
C THR A 139 -3.58 6.98 7.42
N ASP A 140 -3.03 6.42 8.50
CA ASP A 140 -3.53 6.65 9.85
C ASP A 140 -3.13 8.04 10.35
N ASP A 141 -1.88 8.43 10.10
CA ASP A 141 -1.37 9.76 10.43
C ASP A 141 -2.15 10.87 9.72
N PHE A 142 -2.50 10.65 8.42
CA PHE A 142 -3.32 11.59 7.66
C PHE A 142 -4.72 11.71 8.26
N ALA A 143 -5.39 10.59 8.51
CA ALA A 143 -6.74 10.60 9.08
C ALA A 143 -6.78 11.31 10.43
N MET A 144 -5.81 11.04 11.31
CA MET A 144 -5.71 11.70 12.62
C MET A 144 -5.40 13.19 12.50
N ALA A 145 -4.48 13.59 11.60
CA ALA A 145 -4.10 14.98 11.41
C ALA A 145 -5.28 15.84 10.92
N VAL A 146 -6.04 15.34 9.95
CA VAL A 146 -7.20 16.08 9.40
C VAL A 146 -8.28 16.31 10.43
N GLN A 147 -8.53 15.35 11.33
CA GLN A 147 -9.53 15.51 12.41
C GLN A 147 -9.23 16.67 13.35
N VAL A 148 -7.98 17.07 13.48
CA VAL A 148 -7.57 18.23 14.29
C VAL A 148 -7.24 19.45 13.43
N GLY A 149 -7.66 19.47 12.16
CA GLY A 149 -7.45 20.58 11.22
C GLY A 149 -5.99 20.76 10.82
N LYS A 150 -5.25 19.66 10.62
CA LYS A 150 -3.83 19.63 10.27
C LYS A 150 -3.59 18.64 9.11
N GLY A 151 -2.32 18.34 8.85
CA GLY A 151 -1.89 17.39 7.83
C GLY A 151 -1.43 18.08 6.54
N PRO A 152 -1.09 17.32 5.49
CA PRO A 152 -0.69 17.86 4.20
C PRO A 152 -1.89 18.43 3.45
N ASP A 153 -1.65 19.25 2.41
CA ASP A 153 -2.69 19.69 1.47
C ASP A 153 -3.13 18.55 0.56
N ILE A 154 -2.16 17.73 0.17
CA ILE A 154 -2.35 16.58 -0.73
C ILE A 154 -1.78 15.34 -0.05
N VAL A 155 -2.54 14.24 -0.08
CA VAL A 155 -2.00 12.91 0.23
C VAL A 155 -2.20 11.99 -0.98
N ILE A 156 -1.16 11.21 -1.33
CA ILE A 156 -1.24 10.24 -2.43
C ILE A 156 -1.23 8.84 -1.85
N TRP A 157 -2.30 8.08 -2.15
CA TRP A 157 -2.51 6.70 -1.70
C TRP A 157 -3.42 5.93 -2.67
N ALA A 158 -3.61 4.63 -2.41
CA ALA A 158 -4.53 3.80 -3.18
C ALA A 158 -6.00 4.17 -2.93
N HIS A 159 -6.86 3.91 -3.91
CA HIS A 159 -8.27 4.32 -3.91
C HIS A 159 -9.18 3.56 -2.93
N ASP A 160 -8.69 2.51 -2.28
CA ASP A 160 -9.42 1.77 -1.24
C ASP A 160 -9.87 2.63 -0.06
N LYS A 161 -9.25 3.80 0.12
CA LYS A 161 -9.58 4.77 1.16
C LYS A 161 -10.65 5.78 0.78
N VAL A 162 -11.09 5.83 -0.48
CA VAL A 162 -12.05 6.83 -0.97
C VAL A 162 -13.31 6.88 -0.10
N GLY A 163 -14.01 5.76 0.06
CA GLY A 163 -15.28 5.75 0.78
C GLY A 163 -15.12 6.01 2.28
N GLU A 164 -14.09 5.41 2.91
CA GLU A 164 -13.78 5.62 4.32
C GLU A 164 -13.49 7.10 4.61
N TRP A 165 -12.61 7.72 3.82
CA TRP A 165 -12.19 9.10 4.04
C TRP A 165 -13.25 10.13 3.61
N ALA A 166 -14.03 9.83 2.57
CA ALA A 166 -15.14 10.67 2.14
C ALA A 166 -16.25 10.69 3.19
N ASP A 167 -16.68 9.53 3.68
CA ASP A 167 -17.75 9.40 4.67
C ASP A 167 -17.33 9.99 6.04
N ALA A 168 -16.05 9.89 6.40
CA ALA A 168 -15.49 10.52 7.59
C ALA A 168 -15.21 12.02 7.44
N GLY A 169 -15.41 12.60 6.24
CA GLY A 169 -15.15 14.02 5.98
C GLY A 169 -13.67 14.40 6.06
N ILE A 170 -12.78 13.47 5.76
CA ILE A 170 -11.32 13.66 5.78
C ILE A 170 -10.82 14.29 4.48
N ILE A 171 -11.37 13.87 3.34
CA ILE A 171 -11.02 14.39 2.02
C ILE A 171 -12.10 15.30 1.46
N ALA A 172 -11.72 16.17 0.54
CA ALA A 172 -12.63 17.06 -0.17
C ALA A 172 -13.09 16.43 -1.48
N PRO A 173 -14.37 16.59 -1.89
CA PRO A 173 -14.80 16.26 -3.25
C PRO A 173 -14.14 17.21 -4.24
N ILE A 174 -13.94 16.73 -5.47
CA ILE A 174 -13.39 17.54 -6.55
C ILE A 174 -14.40 17.71 -7.67
N GLU A 175 -14.42 18.89 -8.25
CA GLU A 175 -15.09 19.17 -9.50
C GLU A 175 -14.10 18.99 -10.64
N VAL A 176 -14.44 18.15 -11.60
CA VAL A 176 -13.56 17.79 -12.72
C VAL A 176 -14.13 18.39 -14.00
N SER A 177 -13.32 19.14 -14.72
CA SER A 177 -13.73 19.65 -16.03
C SER A 177 -13.96 18.51 -17.04
N PRO A 178 -14.84 18.68 -18.04
CA PRO A 178 -15.02 17.68 -19.10
C PRO A 178 -13.69 17.35 -19.80
N GLU A 179 -12.86 18.36 -20.03
CA GLU A 179 -11.55 18.22 -20.68
C GLU A 179 -10.60 17.32 -19.89
N LEU A 180 -10.51 17.50 -18.57
CA LEU A 180 -9.69 16.64 -17.72
C LEU A 180 -10.27 15.23 -17.63
N ARG A 181 -11.62 15.12 -17.58
CA ARG A 181 -12.31 13.83 -17.54
C ARG A 181 -11.97 12.98 -18.77
N ASP A 182 -11.99 13.59 -19.94
CA ASP A 182 -11.74 12.90 -21.21
C ASP A 182 -10.26 12.55 -21.44
N ARG A 183 -9.34 13.17 -20.69
CA ARG A 183 -7.90 12.89 -20.76
C ARG A 183 -7.49 11.65 -19.96
N LEU A 184 -8.27 11.21 -18.99
CA LEU A 184 -7.91 10.10 -18.11
C LEU A 184 -8.78 8.87 -18.36
N LEU A 185 -8.22 7.68 -18.12
CA LEU A 185 -8.87 6.39 -18.33
C LEU A 185 -10.20 6.29 -17.55
N PRO A 186 -11.31 5.85 -18.18
CA PRO A 186 -12.59 5.70 -17.51
C PRO A 186 -12.55 4.79 -16.27
N LYS A 187 -11.76 3.70 -16.33
CA LYS A 187 -11.56 2.75 -15.21
C LYS A 187 -10.90 3.44 -14.01
N ALA A 188 -10.04 4.44 -14.24
CA ALA A 188 -9.42 5.21 -13.19
C ALA A 188 -10.42 6.14 -12.47
N TRP A 189 -11.35 6.73 -13.21
CA TRP A 189 -12.45 7.53 -12.64
C TRP A 189 -13.45 6.70 -11.84
N GLU A 190 -13.73 5.45 -12.26
CA GLU A 190 -14.58 4.53 -11.50
C GLU A 190 -14.06 4.33 -10.08
N ALA A 191 -12.75 4.24 -9.91
CA ALA A 191 -12.11 4.00 -8.62
C ALA A 191 -12.28 5.15 -7.61
N VAL A 192 -12.44 6.38 -8.07
CA VAL A 192 -12.58 7.58 -7.22
C VAL A 192 -14.00 8.10 -7.11
N LEU A 193 -14.96 7.42 -7.75
CA LEU A 193 -16.39 7.76 -7.67
C LEU A 193 -16.99 7.11 -6.43
N HIS A 194 -17.53 7.91 -5.52
CA HIS A 194 -18.26 7.43 -4.35
C HIS A 194 -19.48 8.32 -4.09
N ARG A 195 -20.68 7.72 -3.93
CA ARG A 195 -21.95 8.44 -3.73
C ARG A 195 -22.20 9.57 -4.73
N GLY A 196 -21.88 9.32 -6.00
CA GLY A 196 -22.11 10.26 -7.10
C GLY A 196 -21.11 11.43 -7.19
N SER A 197 -20.13 11.52 -6.30
CA SER A 197 -19.08 12.53 -6.32
C SER A 197 -17.69 11.92 -6.60
N ILE A 198 -16.80 12.71 -7.21
CA ILE A 198 -15.39 12.36 -7.41
C ILE A 198 -14.60 12.85 -6.20
N TRP A 199 -13.72 11.99 -5.66
CA TRP A 199 -13.04 12.24 -4.38
C TRP A 199 -11.51 12.29 -4.47
N GLY A 200 -10.96 12.34 -5.67
CA GLY A 200 -9.53 12.48 -5.86
C GLY A 200 -9.13 12.39 -7.31
N TYR A 201 -7.90 12.72 -7.60
CA TYR A 201 -7.30 12.70 -8.93
C TYR A 201 -6.60 11.36 -9.16
N PRO A 202 -7.06 10.51 -10.10
CA PRO A 202 -6.41 9.24 -10.39
C PRO A 202 -5.08 9.48 -11.12
N ILE A 203 -4.02 8.83 -10.66
CA ILE A 203 -2.65 8.97 -11.17
C ILE A 203 -2.28 7.81 -12.08
N ALA A 204 -2.47 6.57 -11.59
CA ALA A 204 -2.07 5.36 -12.31
C ALA A 204 -2.86 4.15 -11.82
N LEU A 205 -2.93 3.10 -12.66
CA LEU A 205 -3.53 1.80 -12.35
C LEU A 205 -2.41 0.80 -12.10
N GLU A 206 -2.52 0.07 -11.00
CA GLU A 206 -1.57 -0.97 -10.58
C GLU A 206 -2.31 -2.28 -10.32
N THR A 207 -1.68 -3.40 -10.64
CA THR A 207 -2.19 -4.72 -10.31
C THR A 207 -1.05 -5.68 -10.04
N VAL A 208 -1.34 -6.79 -9.39
CA VAL A 208 -0.39 -7.90 -9.30
C VAL A 208 -0.44 -8.74 -10.57
N SER A 209 0.73 -9.25 -10.95
CA SER A 209 0.94 -10.19 -12.05
C SER A 209 1.77 -11.36 -11.56
N LEU A 210 1.84 -12.40 -12.35
CA LEU A 210 2.86 -13.43 -12.20
C LEU A 210 4.16 -12.91 -12.82
N ILE A 211 5.13 -12.56 -11.98
CA ILE A 211 6.49 -12.18 -12.41
C ILE A 211 7.32 -13.45 -12.46
N TYR A 212 7.94 -13.76 -13.59
CA TYR A 212 8.73 -14.98 -13.76
C TYR A 212 10.15 -14.70 -14.21
N ASN A 213 11.12 -15.44 -13.65
CA ASN A 213 12.51 -15.42 -14.02
C ASN A 213 12.71 -16.30 -15.29
N LYS A 214 13.03 -15.68 -16.41
CA LYS A 214 13.20 -16.37 -17.71
C LYS A 214 14.36 -17.36 -17.74
N THR A 215 15.32 -17.24 -16.80
CA THR A 215 16.43 -18.19 -16.68
C THR A 215 16.01 -19.48 -15.99
N LEU A 216 15.07 -19.43 -15.04
CA LEU A 216 14.63 -20.58 -14.26
C LEU A 216 13.38 -21.27 -14.83
N LEU A 217 12.54 -20.50 -15.53
CA LEU A 217 11.31 -21.00 -16.14
C LEU A 217 11.53 -21.29 -17.62
N GLU A 218 11.53 -22.57 -17.98
CA GLU A 218 11.54 -22.99 -19.38
C GLU A 218 10.12 -23.19 -19.89
N GLY A 219 9.79 -22.51 -20.99
CA GLY A 219 8.45 -22.58 -21.58
C GLY A 219 7.49 -21.50 -21.03
N PRO A 220 6.20 -21.60 -21.39
CA PRO A 220 5.21 -20.62 -20.99
C PRO A 220 4.93 -20.68 -19.47
N PRO A 221 4.63 -19.52 -18.86
CA PRO A 221 4.16 -19.48 -17.47
C PRO A 221 2.87 -20.30 -17.27
N PRO A 222 2.66 -20.91 -16.08
CA PRO A 222 1.45 -21.65 -15.77
C PRO A 222 0.22 -20.75 -15.73
N THR A 223 -0.90 -21.26 -16.19
CA THR A 223 -2.20 -20.57 -16.14
C THR A 223 -3.09 -21.04 -15.01
N GLN A 224 -2.76 -22.20 -14.43
CA GLN A 224 -3.51 -22.82 -13.33
C GLN A 224 -2.57 -23.17 -12.17
N LEU A 225 -3.06 -23.01 -10.93
CA LEU A 225 -2.30 -23.39 -9.73
C LEU A 225 -1.98 -24.89 -9.69
N SER A 226 -2.87 -25.73 -10.21
CA SER A 226 -2.68 -27.19 -10.26
C SER A 226 -1.43 -27.63 -11.06
N GLU A 227 -0.94 -26.79 -11.98
CA GLU A 227 0.28 -27.06 -12.76
C GLU A 227 1.57 -26.92 -11.92
N LEU A 228 1.50 -26.24 -10.78
CA LEU A 228 2.69 -25.81 -10.02
C LEU A 228 3.42 -26.98 -9.33
N VAL A 229 2.75 -28.07 -8.97
CA VAL A 229 3.39 -29.24 -8.34
C VAL A 229 4.38 -29.89 -9.32
N ASP A 230 3.91 -30.19 -10.53
CA ASP A 230 4.74 -30.80 -11.57
C ASP A 230 5.83 -29.83 -12.06
N LEU A 231 5.49 -28.55 -12.20
CA LEU A 231 6.45 -27.52 -12.58
C LEU A 231 7.56 -27.36 -11.53
N ASN A 232 7.22 -27.42 -10.24
CA ASN A 232 8.19 -27.38 -9.15
C ASN A 232 9.16 -28.56 -9.20
N ALA A 233 8.67 -29.76 -9.50
CA ALA A 233 9.51 -30.94 -9.67
C ALA A 233 10.47 -30.81 -10.87
N LYS A 234 10.00 -30.25 -12.00
CA LYS A 234 10.82 -29.97 -13.18
C LYS A 234 11.91 -28.95 -12.89
N ILE A 235 11.56 -27.84 -12.22
CA ILE A 235 12.50 -26.77 -11.84
C ILE A 235 13.56 -27.33 -10.89
N LYS A 236 13.18 -28.03 -9.81
CA LYS A 236 14.12 -28.62 -8.84
C LYS A 236 15.07 -29.64 -9.45
N LYS A 237 14.66 -30.34 -10.50
CA LYS A 237 15.54 -31.29 -11.20
C LYS A 237 16.73 -30.58 -11.86
N LYS A 238 16.53 -29.34 -12.38
CA LYS A 238 17.56 -28.55 -13.06
C LYS A 238 18.25 -27.57 -12.10
N HIS A 239 17.49 -27.02 -11.18
CA HIS A 239 17.89 -26.01 -10.19
C HIS A 239 17.50 -26.48 -8.78
N PRO A 240 18.26 -27.39 -8.13
CA PRO A 240 17.86 -28.04 -6.88
C PRO A 240 17.54 -27.06 -5.74
N GLU A 241 18.15 -25.88 -5.75
CA GLU A 241 17.98 -24.83 -4.76
C GLU A 241 16.80 -23.89 -5.05
N ALA A 242 16.13 -24.03 -6.22
CA ALA A 242 15.04 -23.17 -6.60
C ALA A 242 13.68 -23.88 -6.43
N THR A 243 12.63 -23.09 -6.17
CA THR A 243 11.25 -23.53 -6.17
C THR A 243 10.44 -22.83 -7.26
N ALA A 244 9.28 -23.39 -7.63
CA ALA A 244 8.50 -22.85 -8.72
C ALA A 244 7.95 -21.46 -8.46
N ILE A 245 7.35 -21.23 -7.27
CA ILE A 245 6.64 -19.99 -6.99
C ILE A 245 6.67 -19.65 -5.51
N LEU A 246 6.64 -18.36 -5.22
CA LEU A 246 6.40 -17.84 -3.89
C LEU A 246 5.63 -16.50 -3.96
N TRP A 247 4.73 -16.29 -3.00
CA TRP A 247 4.10 -14.99 -2.75
C TRP A 247 3.63 -14.94 -1.30
N ASP A 248 3.30 -13.77 -0.79
CA ASP A 248 2.69 -13.62 0.53
C ASP A 248 1.23 -14.10 0.47
N TYR A 249 1.05 -15.42 0.57
CA TYR A 249 -0.24 -16.07 0.38
C TYR A 249 -1.25 -15.79 1.51
N ASN A 250 -0.82 -15.25 2.64
CA ASN A 250 -1.69 -14.83 3.72
C ASN A 250 -2.18 -13.38 3.56
N SER A 251 -1.61 -12.63 2.63
CA SER A 251 -2.11 -11.32 2.25
C SER A 251 -3.34 -11.45 1.36
N SER A 252 -4.44 -10.84 1.78
CA SER A 252 -5.69 -10.76 1.01
C SER A 252 -5.47 -10.16 -0.38
N TYR A 253 -4.60 -9.16 -0.49
CA TYR A 253 -4.32 -8.47 -1.74
C TYR A 253 -3.64 -9.38 -2.77
N TYR A 254 -2.57 -10.08 -2.38
CA TYR A 254 -1.82 -10.94 -3.30
C TYR A 254 -2.55 -12.25 -3.65
N SER A 255 -3.39 -12.77 -2.76
CA SER A 255 -4.13 -14.02 -2.98
C SER A 255 -5.51 -13.83 -3.60
N TRP A 256 -6.05 -12.59 -3.58
CA TRP A 256 -7.40 -12.32 -4.08
C TRP A 256 -7.60 -12.78 -5.53
N GLY A 257 -6.65 -12.48 -6.41
CA GLY A 257 -6.76 -12.87 -7.82
C GLY A 257 -6.99 -14.36 -8.05
N ILE A 258 -6.45 -15.21 -7.18
CA ILE A 258 -6.64 -16.66 -7.20
C ILE A 258 -8.05 -17.02 -6.73
N LEU A 259 -8.49 -16.44 -5.60
CA LEU A 259 -9.81 -16.72 -5.03
C LEU A 259 -10.93 -16.23 -5.95
N ALA A 260 -10.72 -15.08 -6.58
CA ALA A 260 -11.68 -14.45 -7.48
C ALA A 260 -11.77 -15.12 -8.86
N SER A 261 -10.78 -15.93 -9.26
CA SER A 261 -10.72 -16.53 -10.59
C SER A 261 -11.97 -17.36 -10.91
N ALA A 262 -12.45 -18.16 -9.97
CA ALA A 262 -13.62 -19.02 -10.14
C ALA A 262 -14.92 -18.40 -9.57
N GLY A 263 -15.05 -17.06 -9.61
CA GLY A 263 -16.31 -16.36 -9.36
C GLY A 263 -16.53 -15.85 -7.93
N ALA A 264 -15.47 -15.73 -7.11
CA ALA A 264 -15.59 -14.95 -5.88
C ALA A 264 -15.65 -13.45 -6.19
N TYR A 265 -16.30 -12.72 -5.30
CA TYR A 265 -16.38 -11.24 -5.33
C TYR A 265 -16.34 -10.71 -3.89
N VAL A 266 -15.92 -9.46 -3.72
CA VAL A 266 -15.87 -8.85 -2.37
C VAL A 266 -17.26 -8.50 -1.90
N PHE A 267 -17.90 -7.60 -2.64
CA PHE A 267 -19.28 -7.15 -2.42
C PHE A 267 -20.06 -7.22 -3.72
N GLY A 268 -21.31 -7.67 -3.65
CA GLY A 268 -22.25 -7.57 -4.75
C GLY A 268 -22.61 -6.11 -5.07
N LYS A 269 -23.24 -5.89 -6.22
CA LYS A 269 -23.69 -4.56 -6.63
C LYS A 269 -25.21 -4.54 -6.74
N LYS A 270 -25.82 -3.48 -6.22
CA LYS A 270 -27.20 -3.09 -6.50
C LYS A 270 -27.13 -1.88 -7.42
N GLU A 271 -27.56 -2.05 -8.68
CA GLU A 271 -27.36 -1.09 -9.75
C GLU A 271 -25.86 -0.77 -9.95
N LYS A 272 -25.41 0.40 -9.50
CA LYS A 272 -24.00 0.82 -9.60
C LYS A 272 -23.25 0.82 -8.28
N ASP A 273 -23.96 0.70 -7.15
CA ASP A 273 -23.39 0.81 -5.82
C ASP A 273 -23.10 -0.59 -5.23
N TYR A 274 -22.03 -0.70 -4.46
CA TYR A 274 -21.71 -1.90 -3.72
C TYR A 274 -22.72 -2.14 -2.59
N ASP A 275 -23.18 -3.40 -2.46
CA ASP A 275 -23.99 -3.85 -1.33
C ASP A 275 -23.10 -4.55 -0.30
N PRO A 276 -22.76 -3.91 0.83
CA PRO A 276 -21.90 -4.49 1.84
C PRO A 276 -22.50 -5.71 2.57
N GLN A 277 -23.80 -5.99 2.37
CA GLN A 277 -24.45 -7.18 2.91
C GLN A 277 -24.35 -8.39 1.97
N ASP A 278 -24.14 -8.15 0.67
CA ASP A 278 -23.88 -9.21 -0.31
C ASP A 278 -22.39 -9.45 -0.43
N VAL A 279 -21.90 -10.43 0.36
CA VAL A 279 -20.48 -10.78 0.48
C VAL A 279 -20.19 -12.10 -0.18
N GLY A 280 -19.33 -12.12 -1.20
CA GLY A 280 -19.00 -13.25 -2.04
C GLY A 280 -17.64 -13.89 -1.78
N VAL A 281 -17.01 -13.70 -0.61
CA VAL A 281 -15.69 -14.28 -0.29
C VAL A 281 -15.74 -15.75 0.09
N ALA A 282 -16.93 -16.34 0.28
CA ALA A 282 -17.13 -17.75 0.64
C ALA A 282 -17.87 -18.55 -0.45
N THR A 283 -17.74 -18.15 -1.72
CA THR A 283 -18.25 -18.91 -2.86
C THR A 283 -17.49 -20.23 -3.02
N SER A 284 -18.06 -21.19 -3.76
CA SER A 284 -17.36 -22.44 -4.11
C SER A 284 -16.02 -22.19 -4.79
N GLY A 285 -15.93 -21.16 -5.66
CA GLY A 285 -14.69 -20.79 -6.32
C GLY A 285 -13.62 -20.27 -5.37
N ALA A 286 -14.00 -19.42 -4.40
CA ALA A 286 -13.06 -18.98 -3.36
C ALA A 286 -12.54 -20.16 -2.52
N ILE A 287 -13.43 -21.11 -2.17
CA ILE A 287 -13.08 -22.32 -1.43
C ILE A 287 -12.11 -23.19 -2.24
N ALA A 288 -12.34 -23.34 -3.56
CA ALA A 288 -11.43 -24.05 -4.46
C ALA A 288 -10.06 -23.36 -4.50
N GLY A 289 -10.00 -22.03 -4.69
CA GLY A 289 -8.76 -21.26 -4.70
C GLY A 289 -7.95 -21.41 -3.43
N LEU A 290 -8.57 -21.28 -2.26
CA LEU A 290 -7.88 -21.45 -0.97
C LEU A 290 -7.44 -22.91 -0.75
N SER A 291 -8.22 -23.89 -1.23
CA SER A 291 -7.88 -25.31 -1.16
C SER A 291 -6.64 -25.62 -2.00
N GLU A 292 -6.51 -25.03 -3.19
CA GLU A 292 -5.32 -25.18 -4.03
C GLU A 292 -4.07 -24.57 -3.37
N ILE A 293 -4.17 -23.37 -2.76
CA ILE A 293 -3.06 -22.79 -2.00
C ILE A 293 -2.59 -23.75 -0.89
N ILE A 294 -3.52 -24.33 -0.12
CA ILE A 294 -3.21 -25.29 0.94
C ILE A 294 -2.61 -26.58 0.36
N SER A 295 -3.06 -27.02 -0.81
CA SER A 295 -2.51 -28.17 -1.53
C SER A 295 -1.04 -27.94 -1.89
N LEU A 296 -0.67 -26.75 -2.37
CA LEU A 296 0.71 -26.37 -2.65
C LEU A 296 1.59 -26.37 -1.39
N ILE A 297 1.05 -25.91 -0.25
CA ILE A 297 1.76 -25.96 1.04
C ILE A 297 2.00 -27.44 1.45
N ARG A 298 0.99 -28.29 1.34
CA ARG A 298 1.09 -29.73 1.66
C ARG A 298 2.06 -30.48 0.74
N ALA A 299 2.10 -30.10 -0.53
CA ALA A 299 3.02 -30.64 -1.52
C ALA A 299 4.46 -30.11 -1.36
N GLY A 300 4.71 -29.18 -0.46
CA GLY A 300 6.03 -28.56 -0.24
C GLY A 300 6.50 -27.64 -1.38
N VAL A 301 5.57 -27.17 -2.21
CA VAL A 301 5.83 -26.10 -3.20
C VAL A 301 5.94 -24.75 -2.49
N LEU A 302 5.00 -24.48 -1.58
CA LEU A 302 5.02 -23.30 -0.72
C LEU A 302 5.51 -23.66 0.69
N PRO A 303 6.29 -22.80 1.35
CA PRO A 303 6.67 -22.99 2.75
C PRO A 303 5.46 -22.75 3.67
N LYS A 304 5.57 -23.16 4.94
CA LYS A 304 4.51 -22.97 5.94
C LYS A 304 4.29 -21.51 6.35
N SER A 305 5.25 -20.66 6.10
CA SER A 305 5.20 -19.22 6.40
C SER A 305 6.06 -18.47 5.42
N VAL A 306 5.62 -17.30 5.04
CA VAL A 306 6.30 -16.42 4.09
C VAL A 306 5.89 -14.98 4.36
N THR A 307 6.80 -14.05 4.13
CA THR A 307 6.54 -12.61 4.15
C THR A 307 6.89 -12.01 2.79
N TYR A 308 6.32 -10.87 2.46
CA TYR A 308 6.60 -10.18 1.21
C TYR A 308 8.11 -9.90 1.01
N SER A 309 8.81 -9.46 2.04
CA SER A 309 10.26 -9.22 1.98
C SER A 309 11.06 -10.48 1.65
N THR A 310 10.65 -11.64 2.20
CA THR A 310 11.25 -12.94 1.85
C THR A 310 11.03 -13.28 0.38
N VAL A 311 9.85 -13.00 -0.16
CA VAL A 311 9.53 -13.26 -1.58
C VAL A 311 10.46 -12.47 -2.50
N GLU A 312 10.59 -11.16 -2.26
CA GLU A 312 11.48 -10.30 -3.06
C GLU A 312 12.93 -10.74 -2.97
N GLU A 313 13.43 -11.03 -1.75
CA GLU A 313 14.79 -11.52 -1.54
C GLU A 313 15.07 -12.83 -2.29
N GLN A 314 14.16 -13.78 -2.22
CA GLN A 314 14.32 -15.08 -2.89
C GLN A 314 14.29 -14.93 -4.41
N MET A 315 13.42 -14.06 -4.95
CA MET A 315 13.38 -13.76 -6.37
C MET A 315 14.67 -13.10 -6.85
N ALA A 316 15.13 -12.07 -6.14
CA ALA A 316 16.36 -11.36 -6.44
C ALA A 316 17.62 -12.25 -6.42
N ARG A 317 17.56 -13.35 -5.67
CA ARG A 317 18.64 -14.38 -5.61
C ARG A 317 18.43 -15.56 -6.55
N SER A 318 17.45 -15.53 -7.43
CA SER A 318 17.07 -16.65 -8.31
C SER A 318 16.81 -17.96 -7.54
N LYS A 319 16.21 -17.87 -6.34
CA LYS A 319 15.80 -19.04 -5.54
C LYS A 319 14.35 -19.44 -5.78
N ILE A 320 13.59 -18.62 -6.48
CA ILE A 320 12.24 -18.90 -6.96
C ILE A 320 12.14 -18.56 -8.44
N ALA A 321 11.39 -19.37 -9.19
CA ALA A 321 11.20 -19.12 -10.61
C ALA A 321 10.09 -18.09 -10.87
N MET A 322 9.14 -17.95 -9.95
CA MET A 322 8.00 -17.04 -10.12
C MET A 322 7.61 -16.41 -8.78
N MET A 323 7.03 -15.20 -8.85
CA MET A 323 6.39 -14.53 -7.72
C MET A 323 5.10 -13.83 -8.18
N ILE A 324 4.14 -13.66 -7.26
CA ILE A 324 3.00 -12.78 -7.48
C ILE A 324 3.30 -11.45 -6.83
N SER A 325 3.47 -10.40 -7.65
CA SER A 325 3.74 -9.03 -7.21
C SER A 325 3.37 -8.03 -8.30
N GLY A 326 3.55 -6.74 -8.03
CA GLY A 326 3.25 -5.66 -8.95
C GLY A 326 4.49 -4.86 -9.37
N PRO A 327 4.29 -3.73 -10.10
CA PRO A 327 5.36 -2.90 -10.63
C PRO A 327 6.35 -2.39 -9.57
N TRP A 328 5.91 -2.24 -8.34
CA TRP A 328 6.77 -1.81 -7.22
C TRP A 328 7.95 -2.75 -6.93
N ALA A 329 7.89 -4.02 -7.36
CA ALA A 329 8.98 -4.98 -7.21
C ALA A 329 10.06 -4.85 -8.30
N TRP A 330 9.74 -4.28 -9.48
CA TRP A 330 10.61 -4.27 -10.65
C TRP A 330 11.97 -3.62 -10.41
N PRO A 331 12.09 -2.46 -9.71
CA PRO A 331 13.39 -1.84 -9.48
C PRO A 331 14.39 -2.77 -8.78
N ASN A 332 13.94 -3.53 -7.78
CA ASN A 332 14.78 -4.48 -7.07
C ASN A 332 15.22 -5.65 -7.95
N LEU A 333 14.33 -6.14 -8.82
CA LEU A 333 14.64 -7.22 -9.78
C LEU A 333 15.62 -6.75 -10.85
N ILE A 334 15.42 -5.58 -11.42
CA ILE A 334 16.33 -4.95 -12.38
C ILE A 334 17.72 -4.76 -11.76
N LYS A 335 17.77 -4.19 -10.55
CA LYS A 335 19.01 -3.99 -9.80
C LYS A 335 19.76 -5.30 -9.50
N SER A 336 19.02 -6.38 -9.31
CA SER A 336 19.56 -7.72 -9.07
C SER A 336 19.98 -8.45 -10.35
N GLY A 337 19.78 -7.86 -11.54
CA GLY A 337 20.11 -8.44 -12.82
C GLY A 337 19.21 -9.59 -13.25
N ILE A 338 17.99 -9.68 -12.71
CA ILE A 338 17.02 -10.71 -13.09
C ILE A 338 16.37 -10.34 -14.43
N ASP A 339 16.52 -11.20 -15.44
CA ASP A 339 15.72 -11.14 -16.67
C ASP A 339 14.35 -11.76 -16.38
N PHE A 340 13.33 -10.93 -16.26
CA PHE A 340 11.99 -11.35 -15.92
C PHE A 340 10.98 -11.01 -17.01
N GLY A 341 9.87 -11.70 -16.97
CA GLY A 341 8.67 -11.41 -17.75
C GLY A 341 7.45 -11.39 -16.86
N LEU A 342 6.33 -10.93 -17.40
CA LEU A 342 5.04 -10.89 -16.72
C LEU A 342 4.06 -11.82 -17.41
N ALA A 343 3.11 -12.33 -16.63
CA ALA A 343 1.94 -13.08 -17.13
C ALA A 343 0.75 -12.83 -16.18
N PRO A 344 -0.47 -13.13 -16.60
CA PRO A 344 -1.62 -13.15 -15.70
C PRO A 344 -1.40 -14.09 -14.51
N VAL A 345 -1.94 -13.72 -13.36
CA VAL A 345 -1.92 -14.57 -12.15
C VAL A 345 -2.61 -15.91 -12.48
N PRO A 346 -2.01 -17.07 -12.16
CA PRO A 346 -2.65 -18.35 -12.41
C PRO A 346 -3.94 -18.49 -11.58
N GLY A 347 -4.96 -19.05 -12.17
CA GLY A 347 -6.24 -19.25 -11.51
C GLY A 347 -6.50 -20.70 -11.12
N VAL A 348 -7.79 -21.03 -10.94
CA VAL A 348 -8.26 -22.37 -10.58
C VAL A 348 -9.45 -22.77 -11.46
N ASP A 349 -9.70 -24.07 -11.57
CA ASP A 349 -10.85 -24.64 -12.30
C ASP A 349 -10.95 -24.18 -13.78
N GLY A 350 -9.80 -23.93 -14.43
CA GLY A 350 -9.75 -23.51 -15.83
C GLY A 350 -10.01 -22.01 -16.05
N HIS A 351 -10.24 -21.24 -14.99
CA HIS A 351 -10.43 -19.79 -15.06
C HIS A 351 -9.10 -19.05 -14.87
N PRO A 352 -8.86 -17.91 -15.53
CA PRO A 352 -7.70 -17.08 -15.28
C PRO A 352 -7.83 -16.38 -13.93
N GLY A 353 -6.69 -16.02 -13.32
CA GLY A 353 -6.68 -15.19 -12.14
C GLY A 353 -7.32 -13.81 -12.40
N ARG A 354 -8.05 -13.29 -11.41
CA ARG A 354 -8.72 -11.99 -11.49
C ARG A 354 -8.29 -11.09 -10.33
N PRO A 355 -7.08 -10.51 -10.40
CA PRO A 355 -6.53 -9.69 -9.33
C PRO A 355 -7.26 -8.36 -9.19
N PHE A 356 -7.06 -7.69 -8.05
CA PHE A 356 -7.47 -6.30 -7.90
C PHE A 356 -6.66 -5.38 -8.80
N VAL A 357 -7.36 -4.43 -9.41
CA VAL A 357 -6.77 -3.23 -9.97
C VAL A 357 -6.86 -2.13 -8.93
N GLY A 358 -5.71 -1.74 -8.40
CA GLY A 358 -5.55 -0.57 -7.55
C GLY A 358 -5.42 0.68 -8.42
N VAL A 359 -5.86 1.82 -7.90
CA VAL A 359 -5.61 3.13 -8.51
C VAL A 359 -4.90 4.00 -7.51
N SER A 360 -3.74 4.50 -7.87
CA SER A 360 -3.04 5.53 -7.10
C SER A 360 -3.77 6.85 -7.29
N VAL A 361 -4.10 7.53 -6.19
CA VAL A 361 -4.96 8.71 -6.18
C VAL A 361 -4.33 9.83 -5.36
N ALA A 362 -4.37 11.05 -5.88
CA ALA A 362 -4.08 12.25 -5.12
C ALA A 362 -5.37 12.80 -4.52
N TYR A 363 -5.43 12.86 -3.19
CA TYR A 363 -6.56 13.34 -2.42
C TYR A 363 -6.29 14.74 -1.88
N LEU A 364 -7.30 15.59 -1.85
CA LEU A 364 -7.26 16.88 -1.20
C LEU A 364 -7.71 16.77 0.24
N ASN A 365 -6.91 17.28 1.16
CA ASN A 365 -7.30 17.41 2.57
C ASN A 365 -8.46 18.38 2.71
N ARG A 366 -9.58 17.91 3.31
CA ARG A 366 -10.77 18.75 3.49
C ARG A 366 -10.51 19.99 4.35
N SER A 367 -9.59 19.91 5.29
CA SER A 367 -9.25 21.00 6.20
C SER A 367 -8.22 21.99 5.62
N SER A 368 -7.61 21.66 4.45
CA SER A 368 -6.62 22.51 3.81
C SER A 368 -7.25 23.84 3.35
N PRO A 369 -6.63 25.00 3.64
CA PRO A 369 -6.99 26.27 3.07
C PRO A 369 -6.46 26.45 1.63
N ASN A 370 -5.58 25.55 1.16
CA ASN A 370 -4.86 25.66 -0.11
C ASN A 370 -5.46 24.75 -1.20
N GLN A 371 -6.75 24.37 -1.11
CA GLN A 371 -7.35 23.40 -2.03
C GLN A 371 -7.27 23.83 -3.50
N ASP A 372 -7.49 25.12 -3.80
CA ASP A 372 -7.41 25.62 -5.17
C ASP A 372 -5.98 25.54 -5.72
N LEU A 373 -5.00 25.89 -4.89
CA LEU A 373 -3.59 25.76 -5.23
C LEU A 373 -3.17 24.30 -5.43
N ALA A 374 -3.70 23.41 -4.59
CA ALA A 374 -3.45 21.97 -4.72
C ALA A 374 -4.06 21.40 -6.02
N ARG A 375 -5.24 21.86 -6.44
CA ARG A 375 -5.84 21.51 -7.73
C ARG A 375 -4.98 21.98 -8.90
N GLU A 376 -4.56 23.25 -8.87
CA GLU A 376 -3.68 23.82 -9.90
C GLU A 376 -2.39 23.00 -10.07
N PHE A 377 -1.73 22.68 -8.95
CA PHE A 377 -0.52 21.85 -8.97
C PHE A 377 -0.79 20.44 -9.54
N LEU A 378 -1.89 19.78 -9.11
CA LEU A 378 -2.22 18.45 -9.59
C LEU A 378 -2.59 18.41 -11.07
N GLU A 379 -3.45 19.33 -11.53
CA GLU A 379 -3.97 19.31 -12.89
C GLU A 379 -2.95 19.78 -13.94
N HIS A 380 -2.08 20.75 -13.59
CA HIS A 380 -1.16 21.39 -14.52
C HIS A 380 0.31 20.98 -14.36
N CYS A 381 0.67 20.32 -13.25
CA CYS A 381 2.03 19.84 -13.04
C CYS A 381 2.12 18.33 -12.93
N VAL A 382 1.29 17.69 -12.10
CA VAL A 382 1.37 16.24 -11.84
C VAL A 382 0.68 15.43 -12.94
N LEU A 383 -0.57 15.76 -13.30
CA LEU A 383 -1.38 15.03 -14.31
C LEU A 383 -1.04 15.47 -15.74
N THR A 384 0.24 15.58 -16.02
CA THR A 384 0.83 15.86 -17.33
C THR A 384 1.71 14.69 -17.75
N GLU A 385 2.06 14.60 -19.03
CA GLU A 385 3.04 13.59 -19.47
C GLU A 385 4.38 13.76 -18.76
N GLU A 386 4.83 14.99 -18.56
CA GLU A 386 6.09 15.31 -17.87
C GLU A 386 6.05 14.88 -16.39
N GLY A 387 4.99 15.25 -15.67
CA GLY A 387 4.83 14.93 -14.24
C GLY A 387 4.72 13.43 -13.98
N LEU A 388 3.87 12.73 -14.75
CA LEU A 388 3.70 11.28 -14.59
C LEU A 388 4.94 10.49 -15.03
N THR A 389 5.65 10.94 -16.09
CA THR A 389 6.91 10.32 -16.50
C THR A 389 7.99 10.51 -15.43
N ALA A 390 8.06 11.67 -14.80
CA ALA A 390 8.98 11.90 -13.70
C ALA A 390 8.70 10.94 -12.52
N MET A 391 7.44 10.80 -12.11
CA MET A 391 7.04 9.85 -11.06
C MET A 391 7.40 8.40 -11.41
N ASP A 392 7.18 7.99 -12.67
CA ASP A 392 7.48 6.64 -13.15
C ASP A 392 8.98 6.33 -13.11
N HIS A 393 9.82 7.32 -13.41
CA HIS A 393 11.28 7.19 -13.30
C HIS A 393 11.75 7.00 -11.85
N GLY A 394 11.04 7.53 -10.86
CA GLY A 394 11.34 7.31 -9.45
C GLY A 394 11.02 5.88 -9.01
N LYS A 395 9.83 5.43 -9.40
CA LYS A 395 9.35 4.07 -9.15
C LYS A 395 8.20 3.79 -10.11
N PRO A 396 8.22 2.66 -10.83
CA PRO A 396 7.19 2.36 -11.82
C PRO A 396 5.77 2.61 -11.31
N LEU A 397 5.02 3.40 -12.07
CA LEU A 397 3.62 3.73 -11.76
C LEU A 397 2.66 2.59 -12.09
N GLY A 398 3.09 1.68 -12.97
CA GLY A 398 2.18 0.77 -13.64
C GLY A 398 1.59 1.40 -14.91
N ILE A 399 0.28 1.40 -15.05
CA ILE A 399 -0.41 1.99 -16.21
C ILE A 399 -0.82 3.43 -15.86
N PRO A 400 -0.21 4.47 -16.46
CA PRO A 400 -0.61 5.85 -16.22
C PRO A 400 -2.10 6.06 -16.47
N ALA A 401 -2.77 6.86 -15.65
CA ALA A 401 -4.18 7.19 -15.88
C ALA A 401 -4.37 8.13 -17.08
N LEU A 402 -3.35 8.89 -17.47
CA LEU A 402 -3.36 9.79 -18.61
C LEU A 402 -3.28 8.99 -19.92
N ILE A 403 -4.33 9.02 -20.74
CA ILE A 403 -4.50 8.21 -21.96
C ILE A 403 -3.35 8.40 -22.93
N SER A 404 -2.95 9.64 -23.21
CA SER A 404 -1.85 9.91 -24.16
C SER A 404 -0.51 9.31 -23.73
N LEU A 405 -0.24 9.31 -22.43
CA LEU A 405 0.98 8.71 -21.86
C LEU A 405 0.88 7.18 -21.81
N GLU A 406 -0.27 6.65 -21.43
CA GLU A 406 -0.53 5.20 -21.40
C GLU A 406 -0.30 4.58 -22.79
N GLU A 407 -0.92 5.12 -23.85
CA GLU A 407 -0.74 4.65 -25.21
C GLU A 407 0.73 4.67 -25.65
N LYS A 408 1.44 5.74 -25.30
CA LYS A 408 2.86 5.91 -25.63
C LYS A 408 3.75 4.91 -24.90
N MET A 409 3.55 4.73 -23.59
CA MET A 409 4.37 3.85 -22.76
C MET A 409 4.09 2.37 -23.08
N VAL A 410 2.82 1.97 -23.12
CA VAL A 410 2.42 0.58 -23.43
C VAL A 410 2.91 0.15 -24.81
N LYS A 411 2.83 1.03 -25.81
CA LYS A 411 3.32 0.72 -27.16
C LYS A 411 4.81 0.36 -27.20
N ASN A 412 5.62 0.95 -26.33
CA ASN A 412 7.08 0.88 -26.39
C ASN A 412 7.71 -0.05 -25.34
N ASP A 413 6.94 -0.52 -24.36
CA ASP A 413 7.43 -1.36 -23.26
C ASP A 413 6.67 -2.70 -23.19
N PRO A 414 7.34 -3.84 -23.49
CA PRO A 414 6.73 -5.17 -23.41
C PRO A 414 6.21 -5.51 -22.00
N LEU A 415 6.85 -5.03 -20.92
CA LEU A 415 6.36 -5.27 -19.56
C LEU A 415 5.04 -4.54 -19.31
N LEU A 416 4.92 -3.30 -19.82
CA LEU A 416 3.66 -2.56 -19.69
C LEU A 416 2.56 -3.14 -20.58
N GLN A 417 2.88 -3.75 -21.74
CA GLN A 417 1.90 -4.48 -22.55
C GLN A 417 1.30 -5.65 -21.77
N GLU A 418 2.14 -6.46 -21.13
CA GLU A 418 1.68 -7.59 -20.31
C GLU A 418 0.95 -7.11 -19.05
N LEU A 419 1.42 -6.04 -18.38
CA LEU A 419 0.74 -5.45 -17.25
C LEU A 419 -0.65 -4.93 -17.64
N LYS A 420 -0.78 -4.30 -18.81
CA LYS A 420 -2.07 -3.83 -19.33
C LYS A 420 -3.08 -4.95 -19.48
N LEU A 421 -2.65 -6.13 -19.97
CA LEU A 421 -3.51 -7.31 -20.05
C LEU A 421 -3.96 -7.76 -18.65
N CYS A 422 -3.06 -7.71 -17.65
CA CYS A 422 -3.42 -8.02 -16.24
C CYS A 422 -4.41 -6.99 -15.67
N VAL A 423 -4.23 -5.70 -15.95
CA VAL A 423 -5.16 -4.63 -15.55
C VAL A 423 -6.52 -4.78 -16.23
N ASP A 424 -6.56 -5.14 -17.51
CA ASP A 424 -7.81 -5.31 -18.24
C ASP A 424 -8.60 -6.54 -17.76
N GLY A 425 -7.90 -7.63 -17.43
CA GLY A 425 -8.48 -8.86 -16.85
C GLY A 425 -8.82 -8.76 -15.37
N GLY A 426 -8.30 -7.77 -14.66
CA GLY A 426 -8.55 -7.54 -13.24
C GLY A 426 -9.83 -6.75 -12.96
N GLU A 427 -10.20 -6.65 -11.69
CA GLU A 427 -11.34 -5.85 -11.24
C GLU A 427 -10.89 -4.68 -10.36
N VAL A 428 -11.54 -3.52 -10.53
CA VAL A 428 -11.30 -2.38 -9.65
C VAL A 428 -11.67 -2.77 -8.22
N MET A 429 -10.73 -2.59 -7.31
CA MET A 429 -10.93 -2.89 -5.89
C MET A 429 -12.08 -2.03 -5.35
N PRO A 430 -12.98 -2.57 -4.50
CA PRO A 430 -14.05 -1.76 -3.92
C PRO A 430 -13.51 -0.55 -3.15
N ASN A 431 -14.20 0.56 -3.28
CA ASN A 431 -13.82 1.84 -2.67
C ASN A 431 -14.82 2.31 -1.60
N ILE A 432 -15.51 1.37 -0.93
CA ILE A 432 -16.46 1.67 0.15
C ILE A 432 -15.80 1.49 1.53
N PRO A 433 -16.33 2.10 2.61
CA PRO A 433 -15.74 2.01 3.95
C PRO A 433 -15.52 0.58 4.45
N GLN A 434 -16.35 -0.36 4.02
CA GLN A 434 -16.28 -1.77 4.41
C GLN A 434 -15.09 -2.52 3.80
N THR A 435 -14.39 -1.94 2.83
CA THR A 435 -13.22 -2.55 2.18
C THR A 435 -12.10 -2.86 3.18
N SER A 436 -11.90 -2.02 4.18
CA SER A 436 -10.92 -2.28 5.27
C SER A 436 -11.24 -3.59 6.02
N ARG A 437 -12.53 -3.91 6.23
CA ARG A 437 -12.95 -5.18 6.85
C ARG A 437 -12.68 -6.39 5.98
N PHE A 438 -12.86 -6.25 4.67
CA PHE A 438 -12.50 -7.32 3.73
C PHE A 438 -11.04 -7.72 3.93
N PHE A 439 -10.10 -6.78 3.90
CA PHE A 439 -8.67 -7.07 4.05
C PHE A 439 -8.37 -7.77 5.36
N THR A 440 -8.92 -7.29 6.46
CA THR A 440 -8.72 -7.86 7.81
C THR A 440 -9.32 -9.26 7.93
N SER A 441 -10.59 -9.42 7.51
CA SER A 441 -11.32 -10.69 7.67
C SER A 441 -10.78 -11.79 6.76
N LEU A 442 -10.49 -11.47 5.50
CA LEU A 442 -9.93 -12.45 4.57
C LEU A 442 -8.49 -12.82 4.97
N GLY A 443 -7.66 -11.85 5.37
CA GLY A 443 -6.30 -12.13 5.85
C GLY A 443 -6.28 -13.09 7.04
N ALA A 444 -7.17 -12.89 8.02
CA ALA A 444 -7.34 -13.82 9.14
C ALA A 444 -7.78 -15.21 8.67
N ALA A 445 -8.74 -15.30 7.73
CA ALA A 445 -9.22 -16.57 7.19
C ALA A 445 -8.11 -17.32 6.43
N LEU A 446 -7.33 -16.63 5.60
CA LEU A 446 -6.18 -17.21 4.91
C LEU A 446 -5.19 -17.78 5.92
N GLN A 447 -4.83 -17.03 6.95
CA GLN A 447 -3.89 -17.46 7.98
C GLN A 447 -4.39 -18.68 8.76
N ILE A 448 -5.65 -18.69 9.19
CA ILE A 448 -6.24 -19.79 9.96
C ILE A 448 -6.30 -21.07 9.11
N ALA A 449 -6.71 -20.95 7.85
CA ALA A 449 -6.85 -22.10 6.96
C ALA A 449 -5.49 -22.68 6.53
N THR A 450 -4.52 -21.83 6.16
CA THR A 450 -3.17 -22.26 5.74
C THR A 450 -2.38 -22.89 6.88
N ASN A 451 -2.64 -22.46 8.14
CA ASN A 451 -2.09 -23.08 9.35
C ASN A 451 -2.81 -24.39 9.76
N GLY A 452 -3.87 -24.79 9.04
CA GLY A 452 -4.63 -26.01 9.33
C GLY A 452 -5.54 -25.93 10.55
N GLN A 453 -5.84 -24.73 11.05
CA GLN A 453 -6.71 -24.50 12.22
C GLN A 453 -8.20 -24.55 11.87
N ALA A 454 -8.55 -24.31 10.59
CA ALA A 454 -9.91 -24.45 10.07
C ALA A 454 -9.87 -25.00 8.62
N SER A 455 -11.00 -25.55 8.16
CA SER A 455 -11.15 -25.85 6.73
C SER A 455 -11.26 -24.56 5.92
N PRO A 456 -10.90 -24.56 4.61
CA PRO A 456 -11.10 -23.40 3.72
C PRO A 456 -12.53 -22.86 3.78
N GLU A 457 -13.51 -23.74 3.74
CA GLU A 457 -14.92 -23.38 3.79
C GLU A 457 -15.30 -22.70 5.11
N ALA A 458 -14.88 -23.26 6.26
CA ALA A 458 -15.18 -22.70 7.57
C ALA A 458 -14.55 -21.33 7.74
N ALA A 459 -13.27 -21.17 7.38
CA ALA A 459 -12.54 -19.92 7.49
C ALA A 459 -13.14 -18.81 6.61
N LEU A 460 -13.49 -19.12 5.36
CA LEU A 460 -14.10 -18.14 4.44
C LEU A 460 -15.53 -17.77 4.83
N LYS A 461 -16.33 -18.71 5.37
CA LYS A 461 -17.67 -18.42 5.91
C LYS A 461 -17.59 -17.48 7.11
N GLU A 462 -16.62 -17.70 7.99
CA GLU A 462 -16.38 -16.80 9.14
C GLU A 462 -15.95 -15.40 8.65
N ALA A 463 -15.03 -15.32 7.69
CA ALA A 463 -14.66 -14.04 7.09
C ALA A 463 -15.88 -13.31 6.50
N ALA A 464 -16.72 -14.01 5.75
CA ALA A 464 -17.95 -13.43 5.19
C ALA A 464 -18.93 -12.95 6.27
N ALA A 465 -19.03 -13.65 7.38
CA ALA A 465 -19.85 -13.22 8.52
C ALA A 465 -19.27 -11.95 9.15
N ASN A 466 -17.97 -11.91 9.42
CA ASN A 466 -17.28 -10.74 10.00
C ASN A 466 -17.37 -9.50 9.12
N MET A 467 -17.38 -9.65 7.79
CA MET A 467 -17.54 -8.54 6.86
C MET A 467 -18.95 -7.91 6.90
N ARG A 468 -20.00 -8.69 7.20
CA ARG A 468 -21.41 -8.21 7.29
C ARG A 468 -21.74 -7.55 8.63
N HIS A 469 -21.01 -7.86 9.69
CA HIS A 469 -21.26 -7.23 10.99
C HIS A 469 -20.86 -5.76 10.97
N LEU A 470 -21.82 -4.88 11.32
CA LEU A 470 -21.63 -3.43 11.43
C LEU A 470 -20.83 -3.07 12.69
#